data_e313825d3718acccf413381a799d7b0f
#
_entry.id   e313825d3718acccf413381a799d7b0f
#
_cell.length_a   1.000
_cell.length_b   1.000
_cell.length_c   1.000
_cell.angle_alpha   90.00
_cell.angle_beta   90.00
_cell.angle_gamma   90.00
#
_symmetry.space_group_name_H-M   'P 1'
#
loop_
_entity.id
_entity.type
_entity.pdbx_description
1 polymer ?
#
loop_
_entity_poly.entity_id
_entity_poly.type
_entity_poly.pdbx_seq_one_letter_code
_entity_poly.pdbx_strand_id
1 'polypeptide(L)'
;MIIGKSPHVILGQEMLKPRDGSGKDEGELTGGKRLIEQLKKRHGHFADVIVADALYLNAPFINTLKENGLEGVIRLKDERRMIFQDAERLFKQDEGKKASFWKGKKKIEVWDLSGFKMEGCPYKLRVVRYHEQWEENGKETERFMWLVTTLEAADYRVLWEMMHRRWDIEENGFHQLKTYYHAKHCYCRDAVETIFNLIIIGFNVRELYLYRRSRNFAGSGICLLYTSPSPRDCS
;
A
#
# COMPACT_ATOMS: atom_id res chain seq x y z
N MET A 1 1.39 3.56 6.46
CA MET A 1 2.84 3.79 6.32
C MET A 1 3.08 4.60 5.06
N ILE A 2 4.02 5.53 5.07
CA ILE A 2 4.50 6.19 3.85
C ILE A 2 5.38 5.20 3.09
N ILE A 3 5.07 4.98 1.81
CA ILE A 3 5.82 4.08 0.93
C ILE A 3 6.63 4.89 -0.09
N GLY A 4 7.71 4.33 -0.55
CA GLY A 4 8.56 4.97 -1.55
C GLY A 4 10.02 5.00 -1.15
N LYS A 5 10.68 6.14 -1.34
CA LYS A 5 12.06 6.33 -0.85
C LYS A 5 12.04 6.50 0.65
N SER A 6 13.06 5.96 1.34
CA SER A 6 13.22 6.15 2.80
C SER A 6 13.07 7.63 3.21
N PRO A 7 12.57 7.91 4.42
CA PRO A 7 12.23 6.96 5.49
C PRO A 7 10.83 6.36 5.33
N HIS A 8 10.64 5.11 5.77
CA HIS A 8 9.36 4.45 5.83
C HIS A 8 8.67 4.73 7.17
N VAL A 9 7.87 5.78 7.23
CA VAL A 9 7.25 6.25 8.48
C VAL A 9 5.81 5.75 8.59
N ILE A 10 5.44 5.21 9.74
CA ILE A 10 4.05 4.82 10.07
C ILE A 10 3.34 6.05 10.62
N LEU A 11 2.37 6.59 9.87
CA LEU A 11 1.63 7.80 10.27
C LEU A 11 0.58 7.54 11.35
N GLY A 12 0.04 6.35 11.41
CA GLY A 12 -0.97 5.98 12.37
C GLY A 12 -1.38 4.53 12.26
N GLN A 13 -2.12 4.10 13.23
CA GLN A 13 -2.75 2.80 13.32
C GLN A 13 -4.18 2.95 13.84
N GLU A 14 -5.01 1.98 13.59
CA GLU A 14 -6.37 1.95 14.10
C GLU A 14 -6.66 0.57 14.68
N MET A 15 -7.13 0.55 15.91
CA MET A 15 -7.53 -0.69 16.57
C MET A 15 -8.95 -1.07 16.16
N LEU A 16 -9.11 -2.29 15.68
CA LEU A 16 -10.43 -2.83 15.42
C LEU A 16 -11.13 -3.16 16.74
N LYS A 17 -12.38 -2.74 16.88
CA LYS A 17 -13.15 -2.97 18.09
C LYS A 17 -13.83 -4.33 18.03
N PRO A 18 -13.57 -5.24 18.99
CA PRO A 18 -14.35 -6.45 19.09
C PRO A 18 -15.75 -6.10 19.59
N ARG A 19 -16.79 -6.64 18.93
CA ARG A 19 -18.20 -6.54 19.36
C ARG A 19 -18.66 -5.12 19.67
N ASP A 20 -18.67 -4.25 18.65
CA ASP A 20 -19.08 -2.84 18.77
C ASP A 20 -20.59 -2.61 19.06
N GLY A 21 -21.26 -3.59 19.69
CA GLY A 21 -22.70 -3.60 19.98
C GLY A 21 -23.56 -4.33 18.95
N SER A 22 -23.01 -4.74 17.80
CA SER A 22 -23.74 -5.42 16.72
C SER A 22 -23.64 -6.97 16.79
N GLY A 23 -22.93 -7.50 17.77
CA GLY A 23 -22.66 -8.95 17.91
C GLY A 23 -21.61 -9.49 16.96
N LYS A 24 -21.02 -8.65 16.11
CA LYS A 24 -19.93 -8.97 15.19
C LYS A 24 -18.72 -8.08 15.48
N ASP A 25 -17.54 -8.61 15.20
CA ASP A 25 -16.31 -7.82 15.26
C ASP A 25 -16.30 -6.75 14.13
N GLU A 26 -15.70 -5.60 14.42
CA GLU A 26 -15.55 -4.53 13.46
C GLU A 26 -14.66 -4.97 12.28
N GLY A 27 -15.12 -4.70 11.06
CA GLY A 27 -14.37 -5.02 9.85
C GLY A 27 -13.24 -4.03 9.55
N GLU A 28 -12.17 -4.52 8.93
CA GLU A 28 -11.00 -3.71 8.52
C GLU A 28 -11.38 -2.47 7.68
N LEU A 29 -12.44 -2.55 6.88
CA LEU A 29 -12.91 -1.43 6.07
C LEU A 29 -13.39 -0.25 6.91
N THR A 30 -14.09 -0.52 8.01
CA THR A 30 -14.57 0.51 8.94
C THR A 30 -13.39 1.15 9.66
N GLY A 31 -12.47 0.34 10.17
CA GLY A 31 -11.23 0.83 10.77
C GLY A 31 -10.38 1.65 9.78
N GLY A 32 -10.27 1.20 8.53
CA GLY A 32 -9.53 1.91 7.49
C GLY A 32 -10.11 3.30 7.18
N LYS A 33 -11.43 3.44 7.07
CA LYS A 33 -12.09 4.74 6.87
C LYS A 33 -11.83 5.67 8.06
N ARG A 34 -12.05 5.18 9.28
CA ARG A 34 -11.79 5.95 10.51
C ARG A 34 -10.33 6.41 10.60
N LEU A 35 -9.38 5.57 10.21
CA LEU A 35 -7.96 5.93 10.17
C LEU A 35 -7.71 7.10 9.21
N ILE A 36 -8.28 7.08 7.99
CA ILE A 36 -8.14 8.17 7.01
C ILE A 36 -8.68 9.49 7.59
N GLU A 37 -9.87 9.47 8.18
CA GLU A 37 -10.50 10.65 8.79
C GLU A 37 -9.66 11.21 9.95
N GLN A 38 -9.14 10.33 10.80
CA GLN A 38 -8.27 10.72 11.91
C GLN A 38 -6.95 11.33 11.43
N LEU A 39 -6.31 10.73 10.41
CA LEU A 39 -5.08 11.26 9.83
C LEU A 39 -5.33 12.63 9.21
N LYS A 40 -6.44 12.81 8.48
CA LYS A 40 -6.83 14.10 7.93
C LYS A 40 -7.03 15.15 9.01
N LYS A 41 -7.72 14.79 10.10
CA LYS A 41 -7.96 15.69 11.22
C LYS A 41 -6.68 16.09 11.96
N ARG A 42 -5.73 15.16 12.12
CA ARG A 42 -4.48 15.39 12.88
C ARG A 42 -3.39 16.09 12.07
N HIS A 43 -3.29 15.78 10.78
CA HIS A 43 -2.15 16.17 9.95
C HIS A 43 -2.53 17.04 8.74
N GLY A 44 -3.83 17.32 8.55
CA GLY A 44 -4.27 18.08 7.39
C GLY A 44 -4.06 17.29 6.10
N HIS A 45 -3.33 17.87 5.15
CA HIS A 45 -2.96 17.20 3.90
C HIS A 45 -1.73 16.34 4.12
N PHE A 46 -1.93 15.07 4.46
CA PHE A 46 -0.86 14.13 4.81
C PHE A 46 -0.38 13.25 3.65
N ALA A 47 -1.15 13.18 2.58
CA ALA A 47 -0.85 12.40 1.38
C ALA A 47 -1.70 12.90 0.20
N ASP A 48 -1.25 12.63 -1.03
CA ASP A 48 -2.02 12.82 -2.25
C ASP A 48 -2.74 11.53 -2.64
N VAL A 49 -2.09 10.39 -2.42
CA VAL A 49 -2.54 9.08 -2.90
C VAL A 49 -2.49 8.03 -1.80
N ILE A 50 -3.54 7.25 -1.68
CA ILE A 50 -3.60 6.05 -0.84
C ILE A 50 -3.49 4.82 -1.73
N VAL A 51 -2.49 3.97 -1.44
CA VAL A 51 -2.34 2.68 -2.12
C VAL A 51 -2.85 1.58 -1.20
N ALA A 52 -3.81 0.80 -1.68
CA ALA A 52 -4.49 -0.20 -0.85
C ALA A 52 -4.61 -1.57 -1.54
N ASP A 53 -4.84 -2.62 -0.75
CA ASP A 53 -5.10 -3.97 -1.27
C ASP A 53 -6.55 -4.10 -1.75
N ALA A 54 -6.85 -5.23 -2.38
CA ALA A 54 -8.13 -5.54 -3.01
C ALA A 54 -9.32 -5.53 -2.03
N LEU A 55 -9.10 -5.73 -0.74
CA LEU A 55 -10.13 -5.61 0.29
C LEU A 55 -10.78 -4.22 0.30
N TYR A 56 -9.99 -3.19 0.04
CA TYR A 56 -10.43 -1.79 0.07
C TYR A 56 -11.09 -1.32 -1.23
N LEU A 57 -11.22 -2.18 -2.26
CA LEU A 57 -11.91 -1.83 -3.49
C LEU A 57 -13.43 -1.90 -3.28
N ASN A 58 -13.99 -0.88 -2.70
CA ASN A 58 -15.43 -0.69 -2.52
C ASN A 58 -15.81 0.78 -2.56
N ALA A 59 -17.06 1.07 -2.92
CA ALA A 59 -17.55 2.43 -3.07
C ALA A 59 -17.43 3.27 -1.78
N PRO A 60 -17.83 2.77 -0.58
CA PRO A 60 -17.70 3.55 0.65
C PRO A 60 -16.27 3.99 0.97
N PHE A 61 -15.26 3.15 0.71
CA PHE A 61 -13.86 3.53 0.95
C PHE A 61 -13.36 4.56 -0.06
N ILE A 62 -13.68 4.37 -1.35
CA ILE A 62 -13.32 5.33 -2.41
C ILE A 62 -13.96 6.70 -2.14
N ASN A 63 -15.24 6.71 -1.73
CA ASN A 63 -15.94 7.94 -1.36
C ASN A 63 -15.24 8.64 -0.19
N THR A 64 -14.89 7.89 0.88
CA THR A 64 -14.13 8.45 2.01
C THR A 64 -12.79 9.06 1.57
N LEU A 65 -12.05 8.43 0.65
CA LEU A 65 -10.82 9.02 0.12
C LEU A 65 -11.09 10.35 -0.57
N LYS A 66 -12.04 10.37 -1.51
CA LYS A 66 -12.37 11.58 -2.29
C LYS A 66 -12.90 12.72 -1.43
N GLU A 67 -13.74 12.43 -0.45
CA GLU A 67 -14.27 13.40 0.52
C GLU A 67 -13.15 14.02 1.38
N ASN A 68 -12.06 13.30 1.61
CA ASN A 68 -10.89 13.79 2.32
C ASN A 68 -9.81 14.40 1.39
N GLY A 69 -10.09 14.55 0.09
CA GLY A 69 -9.17 15.13 -0.89
C GLY A 69 -8.00 14.21 -1.24
N LEU A 70 -8.22 12.90 -1.17
CA LEU A 70 -7.22 11.88 -1.46
C LEU A 70 -7.60 11.11 -2.73
N GLU A 71 -6.59 10.66 -3.46
CA GLU A 71 -6.76 9.73 -4.57
C GLU A 71 -6.47 8.29 -4.13
N GLY A 72 -7.06 7.32 -4.84
CA GLY A 72 -6.88 5.90 -4.55
C GLY A 72 -6.18 5.16 -5.68
N VAL A 73 -5.24 4.27 -5.32
CA VAL A 73 -4.69 3.23 -6.20
C VAL A 73 -4.91 1.90 -5.49
N ILE A 74 -5.88 1.12 -5.95
CA ILE A 74 -6.37 -0.05 -5.23
C ILE A 74 -6.25 -1.28 -6.11
N ARG A 75 -5.73 -2.36 -5.55
CA ARG A 75 -5.57 -3.62 -6.28
C ARG A 75 -6.93 -4.23 -6.63
N LEU A 76 -7.06 -4.76 -7.84
CA LEU A 76 -8.22 -5.51 -8.31
C LEU A 76 -7.81 -6.98 -8.45
N LYS A 77 -8.41 -7.87 -7.66
CA LYS A 77 -8.11 -9.32 -7.63
C LYS A 77 -9.33 -10.19 -7.91
N ASP A 78 -10.53 -9.71 -7.57
CA ASP A 78 -11.76 -10.51 -7.65
C ASP A 78 -12.37 -10.43 -9.05
N GLU A 79 -12.21 -11.50 -9.81
CA GLU A 79 -12.71 -11.64 -11.17
C GLU A 79 -14.25 -11.66 -11.26
N ARG A 80 -14.94 -11.90 -10.17
CA ARG A 80 -16.41 -11.86 -10.09
C ARG A 80 -16.98 -10.45 -10.07
N ARG A 81 -16.15 -9.45 -9.80
CA ARG A 81 -16.60 -8.05 -9.79
C ARG A 81 -16.95 -7.57 -11.20
N MET A 82 -18.08 -6.88 -11.33
CA MET A 82 -18.52 -6.32 -12.61
C MET A 82 -17.45 -5.45 -13.26
N ILE A 83 -16.77 -4.59 -12.48
CA ILE A 83 -15.71 -3.72 -13.00
C ILE A 83 -14.53 -4.53 -13.61
N PHE A 84 -14.23 -5.71 -13.07
CA PHE A 84 -13.22 -6.61 -13.64
C PHE A 84 -13.70 -7.19 -14.97
N GLN A 85 -14.92 -7.74 -14.98
CA GLN A 85 -15.50 -8.39 -16.16
C GLN A 85 -15.68 -7.40 -17.31
N ASP A 86 -16.14 -6.19 -17.03
CA ASP A 86 -16.30 -5.14 -18.03
C ASP A 86 -14.94 -4.72 -18.61
N ALA A 87 -13.95 -4.49 -17.74
CA ALA A 87 -12.61 -4.13 -18.17
C ALA A 87 -11.94 -5.28 -18.97
N GLU A 88 -12.07 -6.52 -18.53
CA GLU A 88 -11.52 -7.68 -19.24
C GLU A 88 -12.12 -7.83 -20.63
N ARG A 89 -13.45 -7.65 -20.77
CA ARG A 89 -14.14 -7.70 -22.07
C ARG A 89 -13.60 -6.65 -23.03
N LEU A 90 -13.48 -5.40 -22.57
CA LEU A 90 -12.97 -4.31 -23.38
C LEU A 90 -11.50 -4.52 -23.77
N PHE A 91 -10.67 -4.97 -22.85
CA PHE A 91 -9.27 -5.26 -23.15
C PHE A 91 -9.07 -6.44 -24.12
N LYS A 92 -9.97 -7.42 -24.12
CA LYS A 92 -9.98 -8.51 -25.12
C LYS A 92 -10.38 -8.04 -26.52
N GLN A 93 -11.13 -6.95 -26.63
CA GLN A 93 -11.49 -6.29 -27.89
C GLN A 93 -10.48 -5.25 -28.36
N ASP A 94 -9.27 -5.24 -27.75
CA ASP A 94 -8.22 -4.26 -27.96
C ASP A 94 -8.66 -2.79 -27.71
N GLU A 95 -9.73 -2.60 -26.96
CA GLU A 95 -10.12 -1.28 -26.49
C GLU A 95 -9.20 -0.82 -25.34
N GLY A 96 -8.95 0.48 -25.31
CA GLY A 96 -8.06 1.09 -24.33
C GLY A 96 -6.66 1.32 -24.84
N LYS A 97 -5.92 2.12 -24.06
CA LYS A 97 -4.55 2.46 -24.39
C LYS A 97 -3.65 1.26 -24.12
N LYS A 98 -3.03 0.72 -25.16
CA LYS A 98 -2.02 -0.32 -25.05
C LYS A 98 -0.63 0.28 -25.15
N ALA A 99 0.24 -0.03 -24.18
CA ALA A 99 1.63 0.42 -24.12
C ALA A 99 2.53 -0.68 -23.59
N SER A 100 3.84 -0.52 -23.73
CA SER A 100 4.81 -1.42 -23.11
C SER A 100 6.02 -0.65 -22.60
N PHE A 101 6.67 -1.19 -21.56
CA PHE A 101 7.91 -0.66 -21.03
C PHE A 101 8.75 -1.77 -20.38
N TRP A 102 10.03 -1.47 -20.13
CA TRP A 102 10.94 -2.37 -19.45
C TRP A 102 11.26 -1.87 -18.05
N LYS A 103 11.30 -2.77 -17.07
CA LYS A 103 11.82 -2.50 -15.72
C LYS A 103 12.84 -3.59 -15.37
N GLY A 104 14.12 -3.24 -15.51
CA GLY A 104 15.18 -4.24 -15.44
C GLY A 104 15.03 -5.29 -16.54
N LYS A 105 14.95 -6.56 -16.16
CA LYS A 105 14.75 -7.69 -17.08
C LYS A 105 13.29 -8.02 -17.37
N LYS A 106 12.34 -7.28 -16.78
CA LYS A 106 10.89 -7.52 -16.95
C LYS A 106 10.35 -6.69 -18.10
N LYS A 107 9.69 -7.33 -19.05
CA LYS A 107 8.85 -6.69 -20.05
C LYS A 107 7.45 -6.53 -19.46
N ILE A 108 6.87 -5.35 -19.55
CA ILE A 108 5.57 -5.03 -18.98
C ILE A 108 4.70 -4.47 -20.09
N GLU A 109 3.62 -5.18 -20.40
CA GLU A 109 2.58 -4.71 -21.30
C GLU A 109 1.42 -4.14 -20.48
N VAL A 110 0.82 -3.06 -20.96
CA VAL A 110 -0.19 -2.29 -20.21
C VAL A 110 -1.43 -2.09 -21.06
N TRP A 111 -2.59 -2.33 -20.45
CA TRP A 111 -3.91 -1.91 -20.95
C TRP A 111 -4.51 -0.94 -19.96
N ASP A 112 -5.04 0.16 -20.44
CA ASP A 112 -5.42 1.29 -19.64
C ASP A 112 -6.68 1.93 -20.20
N LEU A 113 -7.74 1.94 -19.41
CA LEU A 113 -9.02 2.51 -19.80
C LEU A 113 -9.69 3.22 -18.62
N SER A 114 -10.25 4.40 -18.91
CA SER A 114 -10.97 5.23 -17.95
C SER A 114 -12.48 5.20 -18.20
N GLY A 115 -13.26 5.66 -17.22
CA GLY A 115 -14.69 5.84 -17.36
C GLY A 115 -15.54 4.72 -16.76
N PHE A 116 -14.91 3.78 -16.04
CA PHE A 116 -15.65 2.75 -15.33
C PHE A 116 -16.48 3.35 -14.19
N LYS A 117 -17.62 2.71 -13.93
CA LYS A 117 -18.53 3.06 -12.84
C LYS A 117 -18.60 1.90 -11.85
N MET A 118 -18.81 2.23 -10.60
CA MET A 118 -19.06 1.26 -9.53
C MET A 118 -20.32 1.71 -8.79
N GLU A 119 -21.21 0.77 -8.50
CA GLU A 119 -22.44 1.06 -7.74
C GLU A 119 -22.13 1.74 -6.39
N GLY A 120 -22.82 2.82 -6.09
CA GLY A 120 -22.59 3.63 -4.89
C GLY A 120 -21.35 4.53 -4.93
N CYS A 121 -20.62 4.58 -6.06
CA CYS A 121 -19.47 5.47 -6.25
C CYS A 121 -19.79 6.50 -7.36
N PRO A 122 -19.89 7.79 -7.05
CA PRO A 122 -20.20 8.82 -8.04
C PRO A 122 -19.01 9.17 -8.94
N TYR A 123 -17.83 8.70 -8.59
CA TYR A 123 -16.59 9.03 -9.29
C TYR A 123 -16.32 8.07 -10.44
N LYS A 124 -15.74 8.60 -11.52
CA LYS A 124 -15.23 7.79 -12.63
C LYS A 124 -13.96 7.07 -12.19
N LEU A 125 -13.88 5.80 -12.51
CA LEU A 125 -12.75 4.97 -12.18
C LEU A 125 -11.95 4.63 -13.44
N ARG A 126 -10.67 4.46 -13.29
CA ARG A 126 -9.74 4.02 -14.31
C ARG A 126 -9.24 2.63 -13.93
N VAL A 127 -9.26 1.70 -14.88
CA VAL A 127 -8.76 0.34 -14.69
C VAL A 127 -7.50 0.17 -15.52
N VAL A 128 -6.44 -0.34 -14.89
CA VAL A 128 -5.17 -0.62 -15.56
C VAL A 128 -4.80 -2.08 -15.33
N ARG A 129 -4.49 -2.79 -16.40
CA ARG A 129 -3.97 -4.15 -16.38
C ARG A 129 -2.52 -4.14 -16.82
N TYR A 130 -1.66 -4.82 -16.08
CA TYR A 130 -0.27 -5.08 -16.42
C TYR A 130 -0.07 -6.57 -16.64
N HIS A 131 0.64 -6.91 -17.70
CA HIS A 131 1.16 -8.24 -17.98
C HIS A 131 2.68 -8.16 -17.88
N GLU A 132 3.22 -8.72 -16.83
CA GLU A 132 4.66 -8.77 -16.55
C GLU A 132 5.21 -10.09 -17.04
N GLN A 133 6.29 -10.05 -17.82
CA GLN A 133 6.99 -11.21 -18.38
C GLN A 133 8.48 -11.10 -18.05
N TRP A 134 9.06 -12.15 -17.52
CA TRP A 134 10.50 -12.24 -17.24
C TRP A 134 10.97 -13.68 -17.27
N GLU A 135 12.29 -13.86 -17.41
CA GLU A 135 12.94 -15.15 -17.27
C GLU A 135 13.44 -15.33 -15.83
N GLU A 136 13.08 -16.45 -15.19
CA GLU A 136 13.53 -16.82 -13.88
C GLU A 136 14.01 -18.28 -13.89
N ASN A 137 15.29 -18.49 -13.53
CA ASN A 137 15.93 -19.80 -13.53
C ASN A 137 15.82 -20.56 -14.89
N GLY A 138 15.92 -19.86 -16.01
CA GLY A 138 15.79 -20.44 -17.35
C GLY A 138 14.36 -20.81 -17.76
N LYS A 139 13.35 -20.31 -17.03
CA LYS A 139 11.93 -20.49 -17.36
C LYS A 139 11.27 -19.13 -17.58
N GLU A 140 10.46 -19.06 -18.60
CA GLU A 140 9.58 -17.91 -18.80
C GLU A 140 8.52 -17.90 -17.71
N THR A 141 8.40 -16.77 -17.03
CA THR A 141 7.44 -16.53 -15.96
C THR A 141 6.61 -15.31 -16.33
N GLU A 142 5.31 -15.40 -16.10
CA GLU A 142 4.40 -14.30 -16.36
C GLU A 142 3.49 -14.04 -15.16
N ARG A 143 3.02 -12.81 -15.06
CA ARG A 143 2.09 -12.40 -14.00
C ARG A 143 1.19 -11.29 -14.48
N PHE A 144 -0.09 -11.39 -14.14
CA PHE A 144 -1.05 -10.31 -14.33
C PHE A 144 -1.25 -9.53 -13.03
N MET A 145 -1.26 -8.21 -13.15
CA MET A 145 -1.62 -7.32 -12.07
C MET A 145 -2.67 -6.32 -12.56
N TRP A 146 -3.76 -6.20 -11.82
CA TRP A 146 -4.83 -5.28 -12.09
C TRP A 146 -4.97 -4.28 -10.96
N LEU A 147 -5.29 -3.04 -11.31
CA LEU A 147 -5.62 -2.01 -10.34
C LEU A 147 -6.77 -1.13 -10.82
N VAL A 148 -7.43 -0.53 -9.86
CA VAL A 148 -8.42 0.53 -10.04
C VAL A 148 -7.88 1.79 -9.40
N THR A 149 -8.01 2.92 -10.07
CA THR A 149 -7.57 4.20 -9.54
C THR A 149 -8.56 5.31 -9.85
N THR A 150 -8.58 6.32 -8.97
CA THR A 150 -9.28 7.58 -9.16
C THR A 150 -8.43 8.64 -9.84
N LEU A 151 -7.12 8.38 -10.04
CA LEU A 151 -6.19 9.26 -10.73
C LEU A 151 -6.43 9.21 -12.25
N GLU A 152 -6.93 10.29 -12.81
CA GLU A 152 -7.24 10.36 -14.26
C GLU A 152 -5.98 10.50 -15.12
N ALA A 153 -5.03 11.32 -14.70
CA ALA A 153 -3.88 11.73 -15.52
C ALA A 153 -2.53 11.10 -15.13
N ALA A 154 -2.50 10.18 -14.15
CA ALA A 154 -1.25 9.57 -13.72
C ALA A 154 -0.66 8.65 -14.81
N ASP A 155 0.66 8.73 -15.01
CA ASP A 155 1.38 7.81 -15.91
C ASP A 155 1.24 6.36 -15.40
N TYR A 156 0.97 5.43 -16.30
CA TYR A 156 0.81 4.01 -15.97
C TYR A 156 2.07 3.40 -15.34
N ARG A 157 3.27 3.92 -15.65
CA ARG A 157 4.53 3.48 -15.02
C ARG A 157 4.57 3.86 -13.55
N VAL A 158 4.08 5.05 -13.21
CA VAL A 158 3.98 5.54 -11.83
C VAL A 158 2.97 4.69 -11.04
N LEU A 159 1.81 4.40 -11.63
CA LEU A 159 0.80 3.53 -11.01
C LEU A 159 1.34 2.11 -10.76
N TRP A 160 2.10 1.56 -11.72
CA TRP A 160 2.78 0.28 -11.56
C TRP A 160 3.76 0.31 -10.38
N GLU A 161 4.58 1.34 -10.30
CA GLU A 161 5.56 1.50 -9.22
C GLU A 161 4.89 1.68 -7.87
N MET A 162 3.84 2.49 -7.77
CA MET A 162 3.05 2.66 -6.55
C MET A 162 2.50 1.33 -6.04
N MET A 163 1.91 0.52 -6.93
CA MET A 163 1.34 -0.77 -6.54
C MET A 163 2.42 -1.77 -6.11
N HIS A 164 3.59 -1.78 -6.76
CA HIS A 164 4.70 -2.64 -6.33
C HIS A 164 5.27 -2.21 -4.99
N ARG A 165 5.38 -0.90 -4.75
CA ARG A 165 5.85 -0.37 -3.45
C ARG A 165 4.86 -0.58 -2.32
N ARG A 166 3.62 -0.96 -2.59
CA ARG A 166 2.70 -1.38 -1.53
C ARG A 166 3.29 -2.49 -0.66
N TRP A 167 4.11 -3.37 -1.24
CA TRP A 167 4.83 -4.40 -0.49
C TRP A 167 5.80 -3.86 0.57
N ASP A 168 6.22 -2.60 0.46
CA ASP A 168 7.06 -1.97 1.46
C ASP A 168 6.40 -1.96 2.86
N ILE A 169 5.06 -1.92 2.93
CA ILE A 169 4.37 -2.01 4.22
C ILE A 169 4.50 -3.40 4.85
N GLU A 170 4.55 -4.44 4.03
CA GLU A 170 4.70 -5.82 4.50
C GLU A 170 6.15 -6.10 4.90
N GLU A 171 7.11 -5.77 4.06
CA GLU A 171 8.55 -6.01 4.27
C GLU A 171 9.17 -5.03 5.28
N ASN A 172 9.02 -3.73 5.06
CA ASN A 172 9.64 -2.70 5.87
C ASN A 172 8.80 -2.25 7.07
N GLY A 173 7.51 -2.61 7.11
CA GLY A 173 6.61 -2.33 8.21
C GLY A 173 6.35 -3.57 9.05
N PHE A 174 5.39 -4.38 8.62
CA PHE A 174 4.90 -5.51 9.43
C PHE A 174 5.96 -6.55 9.74
N HIS A 175 6.83 -6.89 8.80
CA HIS A 175 7.93 -7.83 9.05
C HIS A 175 8.84 -7.31 10.16
N GLN A 176 9.29 -6.05 10.05
CA GLN A 176 10.17 -5.46 11.05
C GLN A 176 9.49 -5.32 12.41
N LEU A 177 8.24 -4.85 12.47
CA LEU A 177 7.48 -4.76 13.71
C LEU A 177 7.36 -6.13 14.41
N LYS A 178 7.12 -7.21 13.63
CA LYS A 178 7.01 -8.56 14.18
C LYS A 178 8.33 -9.11 14.64
N THR A 179 9.39 -8.93 13.85
CA THR A 179 10.70 -9.58 14.05
C THR A 179 11.55 -8.84 15.09
N TYR A 180 11.66 -7.52 14.98
CA TYR A 180 12.58 -6.74 15.80
C TYR A 180 11.90 -6.06 16.99
N TYR A 181 10.61 -5.74 16.89
CA TYR A 181 9.86 -5.07 17.94
C TYR A 181 8.90 -6.00 18.68
N HIS A 182 8.88 -7.27 18.31
CA HIS A 182 8.01 -8.30 18.92
C HIS A 182 6.54 -7.88 19.03
N ALA A 183 6.02 -7.17 18.02
CA ALA A 183 4.69 -6.59 18.05
C ALA A 183 3.52 -7.60 18.15
N LYS A 184 3.82 -8.91 18.01
CA LYS A 184 2.86 -9.99 18.27
C LYS A 184 2.75 -10.36 19.74
N HIS A 185 3.71 -9.96 20.58
CA HIS A 185 3.70 -10.27 21.99
C HIS A 185 2.73 -9.35 22.74
N CYS A 186 1.90 -9.94 23.58
CA CYS A 186 0.99 -9.18 24.42
C CYS A 186 1.71 -8.80 25.72
N TYR A 187 2.29 -7.60 25.76
CA TYR A 187 2.99 -7.09 26.94
C TYR A 187 2.06 -6.67 28.07
N CYS A 188 0.85 -6.22 27.74
CA CYS A 188 -0.16 -5.82 28.71
C CYS A 188 -1.54 -5.91 28.05
N ARG A 189 -2.50 -6.54 28.73
CA ARG A 189 -3.85 -6.74 28.20
C ARG A 189 -4.68 -5.46 28.19
N ASP A 190 -4.50 -4.61 29.18
CA ASP A 190 -5.32 -3.40 29.36
C ASP A 190 -4.79 -2.18 28.59
N ALA A 191 -3.54 -2.22 28.10
CA ALA A 191 -2.88 -1.11 27.43
C ALA A 191 -2.31 -1.47 26.07
N VAL A 192 -2.92 -2.41 25.35
CA VAL A 192 -2.44 -2.92 24.06
C VAL A 192 -2.20 -1.79 23.04
N GLU A 193 -3.15 -0.87 22.92
CA GLU A 193 -3.04 0.26 22.00
C GLU A 193 -1.90 1.20 22.38
N THR A 194 -1.73 1.50 23.66
CA THR A 194 -0.64 2.37 24.14
C THR A 194 0.72 1.75 23.84
N ILE A 195 0.88 0.46 24.13
CA ILE A 195 2.14 -0.26 23.86
C ILE A 195 2.42 -0.30 22.36
N PHE A 196 1.40 -0.58 21.54
CA PHE A 196 1.58 -0.59 20.09
C PHE A 196 1.94 0.79 19.53
N ASN A 197 1.38 1.86 20.07
CA ASN A 197 1.78 3.24 19.74
C ASN A 197 3.23 3.52 20.11
N LEU A 198 3.70 3.06 21.27
CA LEU A 198 5.12 3.19 21.66
C LEU A 198 6.06 2.43 20.72
N ILE A 199 5.66 1.23 20.29
CA ILE A 199 6.38 0.44 19.29
C ILE A 199 6.48 1.21 17.96
N ILE A 200 5.38 1.81 17.48
CA ILE A 200 5.38 2.64 16.26
C ILE A 200 6.31 3.85 16.41
N ILE A 201 6.28 4.52 17.56
CA ILE A 201 7.18 5.65 17.83
C ILE A 201 8.64 5.19 17.74
N GLY A 202 8.99 4.09 18.40
CA GLY A 202 10.34 3.52 18.36
C GLY A 202 10.77 3.16 16.92
N PHE A 203 9.87 2.53 16.15
CA PHE A 203 10.09 2.24 14.74
C PHE A 203 10.37 3.53 13.93
N ASN A 204 9.52 4.54 14.07
CA ASN A 204 9.65 5.80 13.35
C ASN A 204 10.94 6.55 13.69
N VAL A 205 11.31 6.59 14.98
CA VAL A 205 12.56 7.20 15.43
C VAL A 205 13.77 6.49 14.80
N ARG A 206 13.77 5.15 14.78
CA ARG A 206 14.82 4.36 14.12
C ARG A 206 14.91 4.68 12.63
N GLU A 207 13.78 4.68 11.92
CA GLU A 207 13.75 4.98 10.49
C GLU A 207 14.28 6.38 10.15
N LEU A 208 13.87 7.38 10.92
CA LEU A 208 14.36 8.76 10.78
C LEU A 208 15.86 8.87 11.10
N TYR A 209 16.33 8.18 12.15
CA TYR A 209 17.75 8.14 12.50
C TYR A 209 18.59 7.52 11.38
N LEU A 210 18.18 6.36 10.86
CA LEU A 210 18.87 5.68 9.76
C LEU A 210 18.87 6.53 8.49
N TYR A 211 17.75 7.17 8.17
CA TYR A 211 17.64 8.07 7.03
C TYR A 211 18.59 9.27 7.15
N ARG A 212 18.64 9.92 8.31
CA ARG A 212 19.58 11.04 8.57
C ARG A 212 21.02 10.57 8.45
N ARG A 213 21.35 9.42 9.03
CA ARG A 213 22.68 8.85 8.99
C ARG A 213 23.10 8.48 7.58
N SER A 214 22.23 7.85 6.79
CA SER A 214 22.53 7.48 5.39
C SER A 214 22.84 8.69 4.52
N ARG A 215 22.19 9.82 4.74
CA ARG A 215 22.48 11.07 4.02
C ARG A 215 23.85 11.64 4.37
N ASN A 216 24.27 11.52 5.59
CA ASN A 216 25.58 12.02 6.04
C ASN A 216 26.75 11.16 5.54
N PHE A 217 26.48 9.88 5.20
CA PHE A 217 27.49 8.93 4.71
C PHE A 217 27.26 8.53 3.24
N ALA A 218 26.44 9.28 2.50
CA ALA A 218 26.24 9.05 1.07
C ALA A 218 27.59 9.18 0.34
N GLY A 219 28.11 8.05 -0.19
CA GLY A 219 29.40 7.96 -0.86
C GLY A 219 30.49 7.19 -0.09
N SER A 220 30.28 6.84 1.19
CA SER A 220 31.26 6.10 2.00
C SER A 220 31.29 4.58 1.76
N GLY A 221 30.34 4.02 1.02
CA GLY A 221 30.22 2.57 0.79
C GLY A 221 29.89 1.75 2.07
N ILE A 222 29.64 2.39 3.21
CA ILE A 222 29.39 1.73 4.48
C ILE A 222 27.94 1.23 4.51
N CYS A 223 27.75 -0.07 4.69
CA CYS A 223 26.46 -0.67 4.94
C CYS A 223 25.97 -0.34 6.35
N LEU A 224 25.06 0.63 6.48
CA LEU A 224 24.54 1.10 7.78
C LEU A 224 23.74 0.05 8.56
N LEU A 225 23.30 -1.03 7.91
CA LEU A 225 22.60 -2.14 8.58
C LEU A 225 23.54 -2.94 9.51
N TYR A 226 24.85 -2.97 9.21
CA TYR A 226 25.86 -3.67 10.03
C TYR A 226 26.43 -2.83 11.17
N THR A 227 26.13 -1.54 11.26
CA THR A 227 26.64 -0.67 12.31
C THR A 227 25.70 -0.50 13.50
N SER A 228 24.52 -1.09 13.46
CA SER A 228 23.66 -1.23 14.64
C SER A 228 24.02 -2.56 15.33
N PRO A 229 24.42 -2.57 16.62
CA PRO A 229 24.66 -3.82 17.34
C PRO A 229 23.41 -4.70 17.24
N SER A 230 23.60 -5.93 16.83
CA SER A 230 22.55 -6.94 16.89
C SER A 230 22.17 -7.13 18.37
N PRO A 231 20.87 -7.33 18.71
CA PRO A 231 20.51 -7.70 20.08
C PRO A 231 21.24 -8.97 20.61
N ARG A 232 21.89 -9.71 19.72
CA ARG A 232 22.72 -10.89 20.08
C ARG A 232 24.16 -10.52 20.45
N ASP A 233 24.60 -9.31 20.16
CA ASP A 233 25.97 -8.87 20.47
C ASP A 233 26.06 -8.21 21.86
N CYS A 234 24.97 -8.19 22.61
CA CYS A 234 24.85 -7.63 23.97
C CYS A 234 24.73 -8.72 25.05
N SER A 235 25.24 -9.94 24.83
CA SER A 235 25.31 -10.99 25.83
C SER A 235 26.72 -11.20 26.33
#